data_cda7777870956081fb462da54a689903
#
_entry.id   cda7777870956081fb462da54a689903
#
_cell.length_a   1.000
_cell.length_b   1.000
_cell.length_c   1.000
_cell.angle_alpha   90.00
_cell.angle_beta   90.00
_cell.angle_gamma   90.00
#
_symmetry.space_group_name_H-M   'P 1'
#
loop_
_entity.id
_entity.type
_entity.pdbx_description
1 polymer ?
#
loop_
_entity_poly.entity_id
_entity_poly.type
_entity_poly.pdbx_seq_one_letter_code
_entity_poly.pdbx_strand_id
1 'polypeptide(L)'
;DIRTPLTQVLVDEANRLVEEGKRVFYIAPNSLSFEKEHKVLQLIDQKASFAITITRFAQMARYFTLNESHQQQSLDDIGLGMLFFKVLSQMPDEELKVYAHLKKDPQFIQQLIQLFHELQTAQMTASDLDALPDQEKREDLIHILKAVQDQLVAGSFESESKLASFASHLIKGDLDEELKDLALVIDGFTRFSAEEDYLVHLLHDKGVEIIIGAYASEKAYRSTFREGNLYQASVDFLLDLARTYQVTPSYVGQGKEDAFSRMTRILEA
;
A
#
# COMPACT_ATOMS: atom_id res chain seq x y z
N ASP A 1 9.78 7.39 -19.84
CA ASP A 1 10.93 6.87 -20.60
C ASP A 1 12.14 6.76 -19.67
N ILE A 2 12.97 5.75 -19.84
CA ILE A 2 14.21 5.53 -19.09
C ILE A 2 15.21 6.69 -19.26
N ARG A 3 15.14 7.41 -20.37
CA ARG A 3 15.97 8.59 -20.67
C ARG A 3 15.50 9.85 -19.96
N THR A 4 14.24 9.88 -19.56
CA THR A 4 13.66 10.98 -18.81
C THR A 4 13.61 10.56 -17.36
N PRO A 5 14.27 11.24 -16.43
CA PRO A 5 14.25 10.86 -15.04
C PRO A 5 12.82 11.05 -14.48
N LEU A 6 12.11 9.95 -14.29
CA LEU A 6 10.75 9.94 -13.76
C LEU A 6 10.61 10.82 -12.51
N THR A 7 11.56 10.68 -11.59
CA THR A 7 11.58 11.46 -10.35
C THR A 7 11.61 12.97 -10.62
N GLN A 8 12.35 13.43 -11.64
CA GLN A 8 12.38 14.87 -12.00
C GLN A 8 11.01 15.33 -12.48
N VAL A 9 10.38 14.57 -13.39
CA VAL A 9 9.04 14.91 -13.92
C VAL A 9 8.01 14.98 -12.81
N LEU A 10 8.05 14.02 -11.89
CA LEU A 10 7.10 13.98 -10.77
C LEU A 10 7.37 15.07 -9.73
N VAL A 11 8.62 15.45 -9.52
CA VAL A 11 8.95 16.58 -8.64
C VAL A 11 8.56 17.91 -9.28
N ASP A 12 8.71 18.06 -10.59
CA ASP A 12 8.23 19.25 -11.30
C ASP A 12 6.70 19.40 -11.17
N GLU A 13 5.96 18.30 -11.27
CA GLU A 13 4.53 18.29 -11.00
C GLU A 13 4.18 18.58 -9.52
N ALA A 14 4.96 18.04 -8.57
CA ALA A 14 4.78 18.35 -7.16
C ALA A 14 5.02 19.84 -6.87
N ASN A 15 6.04 20.45 -7.46
CA ASN A 15 6.32 21.88 -7.34
C ASN A 15 5.18 22.72 -7.94
N ARG A 16 4.63 22.33 -9.11
CA ARG A 16 3.45 22.97 -9.72
C ARG A 16 2.24 22.94 -8.77
N LEU A 17 1.95 21.78 -8.17
CA LEU A 17 0.84 21.65 -7.22
C LEU A 17 1.01 22.56 -5.99
N VAL A 18 2.24 22.72 -5.50
CA VAL A 18 2.52 23.63 -4.39
C VAL A 18 2.34 25.10 -4.81
N GLU A 19 2.71 25.48 -6.03
CA GLU A 19 2.46 26.83 -6.56
C GLU A 19 0.96 27.12 -6.67
N GLU A 20 0.13 26.09 -6.89
CA GLU A 20 -1.34 26.17 -6.88
C GLU A 20 -1.95 26.19 -5.46
N GLY A 21 -1.11 26.15 -4.41
CA GLY A 21 -1.52 26.18 -3.01
C GLY A 21 -1.81 24.82 -2.40
N LYS A 22 -1.42 23.73 -3.07
CA LYS A 22 -1.63 22.38 -2.55
C LYS A 22 -0.53 21.98 -1.57
N ARG A 23 -0.88 21.16 -0.59
CA ARG A 23 0.04 20.38 0.23
C ARG A 23 0.24 19.01 -0.43
N VAL A 24 1.47 18.64 -0.71
CA VAL A 24 1.78 17.45 -1.51
C VAL A 24 2.38 16.35 -0.64
N PHE A 25 1.80 15.15 -0.69
CA PHE A 25 2.46 13.93 -0.24
C PHE A 25 3.09 13.22 -1.45
N TYR A 26 4.42 13.16 -1.44
CA TYR A 26 5.19 12.42 -2.43
C TYR A 26 5.37 10.99 -1.95
N ILE A 27 4.61 10.07 -2.53
CA ILE A 27 4.52 8.67 -2.11
C ILE A 27 5.47 7.82 -2.94
N ALA A 28 6.32 7.07 -2.26
CA ALA A 28 7.23 6.12 -2.89
C ALA A 28 7.09 4.72 -2.29
N PRO A 29 7.47 3.65 -3.03
CA PRO A 29 7.43 2.28 -2.53
C PRO A 29 8.29 2.08 -1.29
N ASN A 30 7.99 1.04 -0.51
CA ASN A 30 8.77 0.67 0.68
C ASN A 30 10.25 0.38 0.40
N SER A 31 10.55 0.00 -0.85
CA SER A 31 11.93 -0.20 -1.35
C SER A 31 12.66 1.09 -1.70
N LEU A 32 12.11 2.26 -1.38
CA LEU A 32 12.77 3.54 -1.65
C LEU A 32 14.12 3.59 -0.95
N SER A 33 15.18 3.70 -1.74
CA SER A 33 16.54 3.86 -1.22
C SER A 33 16.75 5.29 -0.69
N PHE A 34 17.65 5.43 0.27
CA PHE A 34 18.09 6.74 0.78
C PHE A 34 18.60 7.68 -0.34
N GLU A 35 19.23 7.12 -1.36
CA GLU A 35 19.70 7.88 -2.53
C GLU A 35 18.54 8.50 -3.33
N LYS A 36 17.42 7.77 -3.48
CA LYS A 36 16.24 8.28 -4.18
C LYS A 36 15.56 9.39 -3.39
N GLU A 37 15.41 9.22 -2.09
CA GLU A 37 14.89 10.24 -1.19
C GLU A 37 15.75 11.51 -1.23
N HIS A 38 17.07 11.36 -1.14
CA HIS A 38 18.01 12.47 -1.27
C HIS A 38 17.89 13.17 -2.62
N LYS A 39 17.74 12.42 -3.72
CA LYS A 39 17.54 12.97 -5.05
C LYS A 39 16.25 13.77 -5.16
N VAL A 40 15.15 13.28 -4.61
CA VAL A 40 13.87 14.03 -4.57
C VAL A 40 14.04 15.32 -3.79
N LEU A 41 14.67 15.28 -2.61
CA LEU A 41 14.93 16.45 -1.79
C LEU A 41 15.82 17.50 -2.50
N GLN A 42 16.77 17.08 -3.34
CA GLN A 42 17.60 18.00 -4.11
C GLN A 42 16.84 18.69 -5.26
N LEU A 43 15.79 18.06 -5.76
CA LEU A 43 15.00 18.55 -6.89
C LEU A 43 13.80 19.43 -6.46
N ILE A 44 13.38 19.32 -5.21
CA ILE A 44 12.31 20.16 -4.65
C ILE A 44 12.80 21.61 -4.56
N ASP A 45 11.98 22.53 -5.05
CA ASP A 45 12.27 23.96 -4.91
C ASP A 45 12.28 24.35 -3.41
N GLN A 46 13.23 25.22 -3.02
CA GLN A 46 13.35 25.66 -1.62
C GLN A 46 12.05 26.25 -1.06
N LYS A 47 11.25 26.91 -1.89
CA LYS A 47 9.94 27.45 -1.49
C LYS A 47 8.89 26.36 -1.27
N ALA A 48 9.00 25.24 -1.99
CA ALA A 48 8.08 24.12 -1.92
C ALA A 48 8.42 23.10 -0.82
N SER A 49 9.63 23.17 -0.25
CA SER A 49 10.17 22.16 0.68
C SER A 49 9.31 21.96 1.95
N PHE A 50 8.59 22.99 2.40
CA PHE A 50 7.69 22.89 3.55
C PHE A 50 6.30 22.33 3.21
N ALA A 51 5.91 22.34 1.94
CA ALA A 51 4.61 21.88 1.48
C ALA A 51 4.65 20.47 0.86
N ILE A 52 5.85 19.92 0.61
CA ILE A 52 6.04 18.58 0.05
C ILE A 52 6.58 17.66 1.15
N THR A 53 5.83 16.61 1.45
CA THR A 53 6.24 15.56 2.40
C THR A 53 6.53 14.28 1.65
N ILE A 54 7.80 13.83 1.66
CA ILE A 54 8.21 12.54 1.08
C ILE A 54 7.88 11.45 2.09
N THR A 55 7.10 10.46 1.66
CA THR A 55 6.55 9.47 2.59
C THR A 55 6.18 8.15 1.88
N ARG A 56 5.55 7.25 2.62
CA ARG A 56 4.94 6.00 2.15
C ARG A 56 3.48 5.97 2.58
N PHE A 57 2.66 5.13 1.96
CA PHE A 57 1.25 5.02 2.31
C PHE A 57 1.01 4.81 3.82
N ALA A 58 1.73 3.89 4.45
CA ALA A 58 1.58 3.62 5.88
C ALA A 58 1.97 4.82 6.77
N GLN A 59 2.98 5.60 6.38
CA GLN A 59 3.38 6.79 7.11
C GLN A 59 2.41 7.96 6.89
N MET A 60 1.89 8.11 5.68
CA MET A 60 0.84 9.07 5.37
C MET A 60 -0.42 8.76 6.18
N ALA A 61 -0.86 7.51 6.19
CA ALA A 61 -1.99 7.07 6.99
C ALA A 61 -1.78 7.40 8.48
N ARG A 62 -0.60 7.10 9.00
CA ARG A 62 -0.23 7.45 10.38
C ARG A 62 -0.28 8.95 10.64
N TYR A 63 0.13 9.78 9.69
CA TYR A 63 0.07 11.24 9.85
C TYR A 63 -1.36 11.72 10.13
N PHE A 64 -2.34 11.19 9.42
CA PHE A 64 -3.75 11.57 9.59
C PHE A 64 -4.42 10.90 10.81
N THR A 65 -3.88 9.78 11.30
CA THR A 65 -4.44 9.04 12.45
C THR A 65 -3.70 9.29 13.77
N LEU A 66 -2.65 10.13 13.78
CA LEU A 66 -1.85 10.42 14.99
C LEU A 66 -2.63 11.07 16.13
N ASN A 67 -3.71 11.79 15.84
CA ASN A 67 -4.53 12.47 16.84
C ASN A 67 -5.60 11.58 17.49
N GLU A 68 -5.70 10.33 17.06
CA GLU A 68 -6.54 9.31 17.71
C GLU A 68 -5.89 8.77 18.98
N SER A 69 -5.38 9.70 19.75
CA SER A 69 -4.79 9.38 21.02
C SER A 69 -5.85 8.93 22.03
N HIS A 70 -5.57 7.83 22.67
CA HIS A 70 -5.93 7.46 24.04
C HIS A 70 -7.05 6.44 24.28
N GLN A 71 -7.73 5.86 23.31
CA GLN A 71 -8.71 4.81 23.65
C GLN A 71 -8.46 3.43 23.01
N GLN A 72 -7.66 3.36 21.96
CA GLN A 72 -7.36 2.05 21.33
C GLN A 72 -5.84 1.82 21.31
N GLN A 73 -5.39 0.78 22.00
CA GLN A 73 -4.00 0.36 21.97
C GLN A 73 -3.79 -0.50 20.71
N SER A 74 -3.00 0.02 19.78
CA SER A 74 -2.51 -0.79 18.64
C SER A 74 -1.60 -1.89 19.16
N LEU A 75 -1.96 -3.14 18.92
CA LEU A 75 -1.11 -4.28 19.22
C LEU A 75 -0.04 -4.43 18.14
N ASP A 76 1.21 -4.44 18.57
CA ASP A 76 2.34 -4.85 17.73
C ASP A 76 2.38 -6.39 17.59
N ASP A 77 3.31 -6.92 16.80
CA ASP A 77 3.44 -8.37 16.59
C ASP A 77 3.69 -9.15 17.89
N ILE A 78 4.31 -8.51 18.88
CA ILE A 78 4.54 -9.11 20.20
C ILE A 78 3.21 -9.21 20.95
N GLY A 79 2.44 -8.13 20.95
CA GLY A 79 1.11 -8.08 21.56
C GLY A 79 0.13 -9.07 20.89
N LEU A 80 0.15 -9.14 19.56
CA LEU A 80 -0.61 -10.14 18.80
C LEU A 80 -0.18 -11.56 19.16
N GLY A 81 1.13 -11.83 19.25
CA GLY A 81 1.64 -13.14 19.68
C GLY A 81 1.15 -13.55 21.05
N MET A 82 1.15 -12.62 22.00
CA MET A 82 0.61 -12.86 23.34
C MET A 82 -0.89 -13.13 23.31
N LEU A 83 -1.64 -12.43 22.47
CA LEU A 83 -3.06 -12.62 22.30
C LEU A 83 -3.38 -13.99 21.68
N PHE A 84 -2.70 -14.38 20.58
CA PHE A 84 -2.83 -15.71 20.00
C PHE A 84 -2.50 -16.81 21.01
N PHE A 85 -1.39 -16.67 21.75
CA PHE A 85 -1.02 -17.64 22.77
C PHE A 85 -2.09 -17.75 23.87
N LYS A 86 -2.64 -16.63 24.33
CA LYS A 86 -3.74 -16.59 25.31
C LYS A 86 -4.97 -17.32 24.80
N VAL A 87 -5.43 -16.97 23.60
CA VAL A 87 -6.62 -17.57 22.98
C VAL A 87 -6.43 -19.08 22.81
N LEU A 88 -5.31 -19.50 22.20
CA LEU A 88 -5.02 -20.93 22.01
C LEU A 88 -4.91 -21.70 23.31
N SER A 89 -4.33 -21.09 24.35
CA SER A 89 -4.20 -21.73 25.67
C SER A 89 -5.55 -21.91 26.39
N GLN A 90 -6.53 -21.05 26.10
CA GLN A 90 -7.87 -21.11 26.68
C GLN A 90 -8.83 -22.00 25.89
N MET A 91 -8.50 -22.30 24.64
CA MET A 91 -9.32 -23.12 23.75
C MET A 91 -9.20 -24.59 24.13
N PRO A 92 -10.29 -25.34 24.35
CA PRO A 92 -10.25 -26.78 24.58
C PRO A 92 -9.58 -27.54 23.43
N ASP A 93 -8.92 -28.67 23.74
CA ASP A 93 -8.26 -29.45 22.69
C ASP A 93 -9.26 -30.10 21.73
N GLU A 94 -10.45 -30.36 22.20
CA GLU A 94 -11.55 -30.96 21.44
C GLU A 94 -12.13 -30.00 20.37
N GLU A 95 -11.89 -28.70 20.50
CA GLU A 95 -12.34 -27.68 19.54
C GLU A 95 -11.44 -27.59 18.31
N LEU A 96 -10.23 -28.17 18.37
CA LEU A 96 -9.28 -28.18 17.26
C LEU A 96 -9.04 -29.63 16.79
N LYS A 97 -9.29 -29.86 15.51
CA LYS A 97 -9.16 -31.21 14.92
C LYS A 97 -7.70 -31.54 14.56
N VAL A 98 -6.96 -30.55 14.08
CA VAL A 98 -5.59 -30.72 13.54
C VAL A 98 -4.55 -30.04 14.41
N TYR A 99 -4.81 -28.80 14.82
CA TYR A 99 -3.77 -27.94 15.43
C TYR A 99 -3.74 -27.97 16.97
N ALA A 100 -4.53 -28.81 17.64
CA ALA A 100 -4.56 -28.90 19.10
C ALA A 100 -3.18 -29.09 19.73
N HIS A 101 -2.29 -29.90 19.12
CA HIS A 101 -0.96 -30.18 19.61
C HIS A 101 0.04 -29.02 19.38
N LEU A 102 -0.28 -28.03 18.56
CA LEU A 102 0.58 -26.90 18.22
C LEU A 102 0.24 -25.61 18.99
N LYS A 103 -0.74 -25.62 19.89
CA LYS A 103 -1.22 -24.43 20.63
C LYS A 103 -0.13 -23.63 21.33
N LYS A 104 0.94 -24.27 21.75
CA LYS A 104 2.06 -23.67 22.47
C LYS A 104 3.33 -23.56 21.61
N ASP A 105 3.26 -23.95 20.35
CA ASP A 105 4.41 -23.87 19.44
C ASP A 105 4.61 -22.42 18.96
N PRO A 106 5.75 -21.79 19.27
CA PRO A 106 6.03 -20.43 18.85
C PRO A 106 6.06 -20.25 17.34
N GLN A 107 6.49 -21.26 16.57
CA GLN A 107 6.53 -21.19 15.11
C GLN A 107 5.12 -21.20 14.52
N PHE A 108 4.23 -22.01 15.08
CA PHE A 108 2.83 -22.03 14.68
C PHE A 108 2.14 -20.69 14.97
N ILE A 109 2.37 -20.11 16.16
CA ILE A 109 1.84 -18.78 16.51
C ILE A 109 2.35 -17.72 15.54
N GLN A 110 3.63 -17.76 15.16
CA GLN A 110 4.18 -16.81 14.20
C GLN A 110 3.55 -16.95 12.81
N GLN A 111 3.27 -18.18 12.36
CA GLN A 111 2.55 -18.42 11.12
C GLN A 111 1.11 -17.90 11.16
N LEU A 112 0.43 -18.03 12.30
CA LEU A 112 -0.91 -17.47 12.49
C LEU A 112 -0.92 -15.93 12.44
N ILE A 113 0.09 -15.27 13.03
CA ILE A 113 0.26 -13.81 12.94
C ILE A 113 0.47 -13.40 11.49
N GLN A 114 1.35 -14.10 10.77
CA GLN A 114 1.60 -13.83 9.35
C GLN A 114 0.32 -13.99 8.52
N LEU A 115 -0.42 -15.09 8.70
CA LEU A 115 -1.70 -15.31 8.02
C LEU A 115 -2.71 -14.21 8.34
N PHE A 116 -2.77 -13.78 9.60
CA PHE A 116 -3.64 -12.71 10.04
C PHE A 116 -3.33 -11.39 9.31
N HIS A 117 -2.05 -11.01 9.20
CA HIS A 117 -1.63 -9.85 8.44
C HIS A 117 -1.90 -9.96 6.93
N GLU A 118 -1.70 -11.16 6.36
CA GLU A 118 -2.02 -11.41 4.95
C GLU A 118 -3.51 -11.23 4.66
N LEU A 119 -4.39 -11.73 5.53
CA LEU A 119 -5.83 -11.54 5.41
C LEU A 119 -6.22 -10.06 5.54
N GLN A 120 -5.64 -9.33 6.50
CA GLN A 120 -5.87 -7.89 6.64
C GLN A 120 -5.42 -7.12 5.40
N THR A 121 -4.21 -7.39 4.91
CA THR A 121 -3.65 -6.74 3.71
C THR A 121 -4.49 -7.02 2.46
N ALA A 122 -5.10 -8.20 2.37
CA ALA A 122 -6.01 -8.59 1.30
C ALA A 122 -7.45 -8.13 1.52
N GLN A 123 -7.75 -7.47 2.65
CA GLN A 123 -9.12 -7.12 3.08
C GLN A 123 -10.06 -8.34 3.15
N MET A 124 -9.51 -9.49 3.53
CA MET A 124 -10.22 -10.75 3.70
C MET A 124 -10.49 -11.01 5.17
N THR A 125 -11.56 -11.74 5.42
CA THR A 125 -11.94 -12.20 6.77
C THR A 125 -11.57 -13.68 6.96
N ALA A 126 -11.65 -14.19 8.19
CA ALA A 126 -11.49 -15.62 8.45
C ALA A 126 -12.47 -16.49 7.65
N SER A 127 -13.64 -15.95 7.31
CA SER A 127 -14.66 -16.69 6.53
C SER A 127 -14.28 -16.86 5.05
N ASP A 128 -13.36 -16.04 4.54
CA ASP A 128 -12.92 -16.10 3.14
C ASP A 128 -11.85 -17.19 2.89
N LEU A 129 -11.43 -17.89 3.94
CA LEU A 129 -10.54 -19.06 3.85
C LEU A 129 -11.23 -20.30 3.21
N ASP A 130 -12.45 -20.18 2.73
CA ASP A 130 -13.20 -21.28 2.10
C ASP A 130 -12.51 -21.93 0.89
N ALA A 131 -11.53 -21.25 0.29
CA ALA A 131 -10.71 -21.76 -0.82
C ALA A 131 -9.64 -22.79 -0.40
N LEU A 132 -9.37 -22.97 0.91
CA LEU A 132 -8.40 -23.96 1.39
C LEU A 132 -8.92 -25.39 1.17
N PRO A 133 -8.14 -26.27 0.55
CA PRO A 133 -8.60 -27.61 0.16
C PRO A 133 -8.82 -28.56 1.34
N ASP A 134 -8.11 -28.37 2.46
CA ASP A 134 -8.21 -29.21 3.65
C ASP A 134 -9.26 -28.65 4.60
N GLN A 135 -10.40 -29.31 4.67
CA GLN A 135 -11.55 -28.85 5.44
C GLN A 135 -11.26 -28.76 6.95
N GLU A 136 -10.57 -29.74 7.53
CA GLU A 136 -10.32 -29.77 8.97
C GLU A 136 -9.34 -28.66 9.40
N LYS A 137 -8.28 -28.44 8.62
CA LYS A 137 -7.34 -27.34 8.85
C LYS A 137 -8.02 -25.97 8.69
N ARG A 138 -8.86 -25.85 7.69
CA ARG A 138 -9.62 -24.62 7.43
C ARG A 138 -10.55 -24.29 8.60
N GLU A 139 -11.32 -25.28 9.10
CA GLU A 139 -12.22 -25.09 10.22
C GLU A 139 -11.45 -24.62 11.48
N ASP A 140 -10.33 -25.26 11.80
CA ASP A 140 -9.46 -24.86 12.90
C ASP A 140 -8.95 -23.42 12.74
N LEU A 141 -8.44 -23.06 11.55
CA LEU A 141 -7.93 -21.70 11.29
C LEU A 141 -9.03 -20.64 11.42
N ILE A 142 -10.20 -20.90 10.85
CA ILE A 142 -11.35 -19.99 10.97
C ILE A 142 -11.73 -19.84 12.45
N HIS A 143 -11.76 -20.93 13.22
CA HIS A 143 -12.11 -20.89 14.63
C HIS A 143 -11.11 -20.09 15.46
N ILE A 144 -9.80 -20.32 15.25
CA ILE A 144 -8.72 -19.58 15.93
C ILE A 144 -8.79 -18.08 15.58
N LEU A 145 -8.88 -17.74 14.30
CA LEU A 145 -8.88 -16.35 13.85
C LEU A 145 -10.11 -15.58 14.35
N LYS A 146 -11.30 -16.21 14.34
CA LYS A 146 -12.51 -15.61 14.90
C LYS A 146 -12.38 -15.35 16.40
N ALA A 147 -11.88 -16.33 17.16
CA ALA A 147 -11.69 -16.18 18.60
C ALA A 147 -10.67 -15.04 18.93
N VAL A 148 -9.62 -14.89 18.14
CA VAL A 148 -8.68 -13.78 18.28
C VAL A 148 -9.36 -12.45 17.95
N GLN A 149 -10.12 -12.37 16.87
CA GLN A 149 -10.86 -11.17 16.47
C GLN A 149 -11.89 -10.74 17.53
N ASP A 150 -12.62 -11.69 18.12
CA ASP A 150 -13.55 -11.41 19.22
C ASP A 150 -12.85 -10.84 20.44
N GLN A 151 -11.65 -11.34 20.77
CA GLN A 151 -10.84 -10.80 21.87
C GLN A 151 -10.27 -9.41 21.57
N LEU A 152 -9.91 -9.12 20.32
CA LEU A 152 -9.50 -7.78 19.89
C LEU A 152 -10.63 -6.77 20.07
N VAL A 153 -11.81 -7.11 19.61
CA VAL A 153 -13.02 -6.27 19.77
C VAL A 153 -13.37 -6.07 21.25
N ALA A 154 -13.38 -7.15 22.04
CA ALA A 154 -13.69 -7.09 23.46
C ALA A 154 -12.66 -6.30 24.28
N GLY A 155 -11.38 -6.35 23.88
CA GLY A 155 -10.28 -5.62 24.53
C GLY A 155 -10.13 -4.17 24.07
N SER A 156 -10.94 -3.70 23.13
CA SER A 156 -10.78 -2.41 22.45
C SER A 156 -9.38 -2.22 21.85
N PHE A 157 -8.80 -3.31 21.37
CA PHE A 157 -7.51 -3.25 20.65
C PHE A 157 -7.74 -3.06 19.16
N GLU A 158 -7.00 -2.19 18.54
CA GLU A 158 -6.91 -2.10 17.10
C GLU A 158 -5.86 -3.09 16.57
N SER A 159 -6.32 -4.05 15.79
CA SER A 159 -5.45 -4.83 14.92
C SER A 159 -5.53 -4.36 13.47
N GLU A 160 -6.32 -3.30 13.21
CA GLU A 160 -6.44 -2.76 11.86
C GLU A 160 -5.10 -2.18 11.40
N SER A 161 -4.79 -2.40 10.15
CA SER A 161 -3.65 -1.72 9.53
C SER A 161 -3.88 -0.20 9.59
N LYS A 162 -2.80 0.59 9.63
CA LYS A 162 -2.91 2.05 9.62
C LYS A 162 -3.65 2.57 8.37
N LEU A 163 -3.57 1.84 7.26
CA LEU A 163 -4.30 2.13 6.03
C LEU A 163 -5.81 1.91 6.22
N ALA A 164 -6.21 0.83 6.87
CA ALA A 164 -7.63 0.55 7.16
C ALA A 164 -8.22 1.58 8.13
N SER A 165 -7.50 1.95 9.18
CA SER A 165 -7.90 3.03 10.09
C SER A 165 -8.09 4.35 9.34
N PHE A 166 -7.13 4.75 8.53
CA PHE A 166 -7.23 5.96 7.72
C PHE A 166 -8.41 5.90 6.74
N ALA A 167 -8.63 4.77 6.06
CA ALA A 167 -9.78 4.56 5.18
C ALA A 167 -11.12 4.73 5.94
N SER A 168 -11.21 4.23 7.16
CA SER A 168 -12.41 4.40 8.02
C SER A 168 -12.71 5.88 8.30
N HIS A 169 -11.68 6.71 8.55
CA HIS A 169 -11.87 8.16 8.76
C HIS A 169 -12.27 8.88 7.47
N LEU A 170 -11.71 8.47 6.32
CA LEU A 170 -12.13 9.00 5.02
C LEU A 170 -13.61 8.71 4.76
N ILE A 171 -14.08 7.51 5.07
CA ILE A 171 -15.50 7.13 4.91
C ILE A 171 -16.40 7.94 5.84
N LYS A 172 -15.99 8.16 7.09
CA LYS A 172 -16.75 8.96 8.07
C LYS A 172 -16.80 10.46 7.71
N GLY A 173 -15.86 10.94 6.89
CA GLY A 173 -15.73 12.35 6.54
C GLY A 173 -15.04 13.23 7.60
N ASP A 174 -14.41 12.61 8.58
CA ASP A 174 -13.73 13.32 9.68
C ASP A 174 -12.54 14.15 9.20
N LEU A 175 -12.00 13.84 8.02
CA LEU A 175 -10.79 14.44 7.45
C LEU A 175 -11.07 15.33 6.24
N ASP A 176 -12.34 15.59 5.90
CA ASP A 176 -12.70 16.33 4.67
C ASP A 176 -12.08 17.74 4.61
N GLU A 177 -11.87 18.40 5.75
CA GLU A 177 -11.19 19.71 5.80
C GLU A 177 -9.69 19.60 5.51
N GLU A 178 -9.00 18.59 6.07
CA GLU A 178 -7.57 18.37 5.86
C GLU A 178 -7.25 17.94 4.43
N LEU A 179 -8.22 17.38 3.70
CA LEU A 179 -8.05 16.90 2.34
C LEU A 179 -8.25 17.98 1.28
N LYS A 180 -8.86 19.12 1.59
CA LYS A 180 -9.22 20.18 0.60
C LYS A 180 -8.03 20.63 -0.25
N ASP A 181 -6.88 20.83 0.39
CA ASP A 181 -5.67 21.31 -0.28
C ASP A 181 -4.61 20.19 -0.41
N LEU A 182 -5.04 18.93 -0.28
CA LEU A 182 -4.15 17.79 -0.41
C LEU A 182 -4.01 17.38 -1.88
N ALA A 183 -2.77 17.03 -2.25
CA ALA A 183 -2.48 16.32 -3.49
C ALA A 183 -1.47 15.19 -3.24
N LEU A 184 -1.55 14.14 -4.05
CA LEU A 184 -0.63 13.01 -4.00
C LEU A 184 0.18 12.94 -5.29
N VAL A 185 1.48 12.68 -5.15
CA VAL A 185 2.38 12.34 -6.25
C VAL A 185 2.95 10.96 -5.95
N ILE A 186 2.63 9.97 -6.76
CA ILE A 186 2.97 8.56 -6.54
C ILE A 186 4.03 8.12 -7.54
N ASP A 187 5.22 7.74 -7.05
CA ASP A 187 6.41 7.48 -7.86
C ASP A 187 6.79 6.00 -7.90
N GLY A 188 6.76 5.41 -9.08
CA GLY A 188 7.48 4.18 -9.38
C GLY A 188 6.83 2.89 -8.85
N PHE A 189 5.56 2.90 -8.56
CA PHE A 189 4.81 1.69 -8.27
C PHE A 189 4.56 0.87 -9.53
N THR A 190 4.56 -0.44 -9.38
CA THR A 190 4.17 -1.41 -10.43
C THR A 190 2.91 -2.17 -10.08
N ARG A 191 2.44 -2.01 -8.86
CA ARG A 191 1.16 -2.51 -8.32
C ARG A 191 0.87 -1.83 -6.99
N PHE A 192 -0.38 -1.80 -6.60
CA PHE A 192 -0.80 -1.51 -5.22
C PHE A 192 -1.15 -2.83 -4.49
N SER A 193 -1.04 -2.84 -3.17
CA SER A 193 -1.78 -3.79 -2.35
C SER A 193 -3.27 -3.46 -2.39
N ALA A 194 -4.13 -4.40 -1.97
CA ALA A 194 -5.57 -4.15 -1.93
C ALA A 194 -5.94 -2.95 -1.04
N GLU A 195 -5.23 -2.77 0.09
CA GLU A 195 -5.42 -1.63 0.98
C GLU A 195 -4.97 -0.29 0.37
N GLU A 196 -3.82 -0.29 -0.34
CA GLU A 196 -3.31 0.90 -1.02
C GLU A 196 -4.24 1.31 -2.17
N ASP A 197 -4.71 0.34 -2.97
CA ASP A 197 -5.65 0.58 -4.07
C ASP A 197 -6.96 1.15 -3.55
N TYR A 198 -7.53 0.55 -2.50
CA TYR A 198 -8.73 1.03 -1.86
C TYR A 198 -8.58 2.44 -1.30
N LEU A 199 -7.44 2.73 -0.67
CA LEU A 199 -7.14 4.06 -0.15
C LEU A 199 -7.02 5.11 -1.25
N VAL A 200 -6.33 4.80 -2.36
CA VAL A 200 -6.22 5.67 -3.53
C VAL A 200 -7.61 5.96 -4.11
N HIS A 201 -8.48 4.96 -4.18
CA HIS A 201 -9.85 5.10 -4.64
C HIS A 201 -10.65 6.06 -3.75
N LEU A 202 -10.62 5.86 -2.43
CA LEU A 202 -11.31 6.74 -1.48
C LEU A 202 -10.80 8.19 -1.56
N LEU A 203 -9.49 8.40 -1.66
CA LEU A 203 -8.91 9.75 -1.78
C LEU A 203 -9.32 10.42 -3.10
N HIS A 204 -9.35 9.67 -4.19
CA HIS A 204 -9.87 10.18 -5.47
C HIS A 204 -11.34 10.58 -5.37
N ASP A 205 -12.19 9.75 -4.76
CA ASP A 205 -13.61 10.04 -4.57
C ASP A 205 -13.85 11.26 -3.68
N LYS A 206 -12.94 11.55 -2.76
CA LYS A 206 -12.91 12.77 -1.94
C LYS A 206 -12.38 14.01 -2.69
N GLY A 207 -12.01 13.86 -3.96
CA GLY A 207 -11.53 14.95 -4.80
C GLY A 207 -10.06 15.33 -4.60
N VAL A 208 -9.27 14.48 -3.98
CA VAL A 208 -7.82 14.67 -3.87
C VAL A 208 -7.20 14.52 -5.26
N GLU A 209 -6.38 15.48 -5.66
CA GLU A 209 -5.63 15.41 -6.92
C GLU A 209 -4.50 14.38 -6.80
N ILE A 210 -4.46 13.39 -7.70
CA ILE A 210 -3.50 12.29 -7.65
C ILE A 210 -2.76 12.19 -8.98
N ILE A 211 -1.43 12.30 -8.92
CA ILE A 211 -0.53 12.13 -10.07
C ILE A 211 0.28 10.85 -9.85
N ILE A 212 0.22 9.92 -10.80
CA ILE A 212 0.92 8.64 -10.73
C ILE A 212 1.87 8.52 -11.90
N GLY A 213 3.14 8.21 -11.62
CA GLY A 213 4.15 7.98 -12.63
C GLY A 213 4.87 6.65 -12.48
N ALA A 214 5.15 6.00 -13.60
CA ALA A 214 5.95 4.80 -13.66
C ALA A 214 6.86 4.78 -14.89
N TYR A 215 7.92 3.97 -14.83
CA TYR A 215 8.81 3.81 -15.97
C TYR A 215 8.16 2.98 -17.08
N ALA A 216 8.30 3.45 -18.32
CA ALA A 216 7.87 2.75 -19.51
C ALA A 216 8.82 3.02 -20.68
N SER A 217 8.94 2.09 -21.62
CA SER A 217 9.47 2.41 -22.94
C SER A 217 8.34 2.81 -23.89
N GLU A 218 8.70 3.53 -24.95
CA GLU A 218 7.72 3.90 -25.99
C GLU A 218 7.09 2.66 -26.63
N LYS A 219 7.92 1.63 -26.87
CA LYS A 219 7.47 0.33 -27.43
C LYS A 219 6.46 -0.34 -26.49
N ALA A 220 6.78 -0.45 -25.20
CA ALA A 220 5.87 -1.07 -24.22
C ALA A 220 4.56 -0.28 -24.08
N TYR A 221 4.63 1.05 -24.05
CA TYR A 221 3.44 1.91 -23.93
C TYR A 221 2.51 1.82 -25.14
N ARG A 222 3.07 1.75 -26.37
CA ARG A 222 2.27 1.67 -27.61
C ARG A 222 1.85 0.25 -28.00
N SER A 223 2.46 -0.78 -27.42
CA SER A 223 2.17 -2.17 -27.76
C SER A 223 0.85 -2.63 -27.16
N THR A 224 0.08 -3.39 -27.93
CA THR A 224 -1.09 -4.11 -27.45
C THR A 224 -0.74 -5.44 -26.80
N PHE A 225 0.43 -5.98 -27.10
CA PHE A 225 0.97 -7.21 -26.53
C PHE A 225 2.30 -6.91 -25.86
N ARG A 226 2.38 -7.09 -24.55
CA ARG A 226 3.54 -6.72 -23.72
C ARG A 226 4.16 -7.88 -22.96
N GLU A 227 3.67 -9.11 -23.17
CA GLU A 227 4.18 -10.29 -22.48
C GLU A 227 5.68 -10.46 -22.72
N GLY A 228 6.45 -10.60 -21.62
CA GLY A 228 7.90 -10.68 -21.66
C GLY A 228 8.64 -9.35 -21.82
N ASN A 229 7.92 -8.21 -21.97
CA ASN A 229 8.56 -6.90 -21.99
C ASN A 229 9.01 -6.47 -20.59
N LEU A 230 10.17 -5.85 -20.49
CA LEU A 230 10.76 -5.37 -19.22
C LEU A 230 9.84 -4.42 -18.42
N TYR A 231 9.03 -3.62 -19.13
CA TYR A 231 8.12 -2.63 -18.54
C TYR A 231 6.66 -3.10 -18.48
N GLN A 232 6.39 -4.37 -18.75
CA GLN A 232 5.03 -4.91 -18.79
C GLN A 232 4.25 -4.56 -17.52
N ALA A 233 4.78 -4.91 -16.35
CA ALA A 233 4.10 -4.69 -15.07
C ALA A 233 3.77 -3.20 -14.83
N SER A 234 4.71 -2.29 -15.12
CA SER A 234 4.50 -0.85 -14.94
C SER A 234 3.46 -0.29 -15.89
N VAL A 235 3.49 -0.72 -17.16
CA VAL A 235 2.56 -0.21 -18.19
C VAL A 235 1.17 -0.77 -17.97
N ASP A 236 1.04 -2.07 -17.70
CA ASP A 236 -0.26 -2.70 -17.45
C ASP A 236 -0.92 -2.10 -16.21
N PHE A 237 -0.17 -1.90 -15.12
CA PHE A 237 -0.64 -1.23 -13.92
C PHE A 237 -1.18 0.18 -14.22
N LEU A 238 -0.42 1.04 -14.93
CA LEU A 238 -0.88 2.38 -15.26
C LEU A 238 -2.09 2.38 -16.20
N LEU A 239 -2.16 1.46 -17.16
CA LEU A 239 -3.30 1.37 -18.07
C LEU A 239 -4.56 0.87 -17.36
N ASP A 240 -4.42 -0.01 -16.38
CA ASP A 240 -5.55 -0.46 -15.55
C ASP A 240 -6.08 0.66 -14.68
N LEU A 241 -5.21 1.43 -14.03
CA LEU A 241 -5.61 2.66 -13.31
C LEU A 241 -6.27 3.67 -14.26
N ALA A 242 -5.70 3.89 -15.44
CA ALA A 242 -6.24 4.82 -16.43
C ALA A 242 -7.66 4.43 -16.87
N ARG A 243 -7.94 3.13 -17.01
CA ARG A 243 -9.30 2.62 -17.29
C ARG A 243 -10.24 2.83 -16.11
N THR A 244 -9.78 2.49 -14.90
CA THR A 244 -10.57 2.63 -13.66
C THR A 244 -11.01 4.07 -13.45
N TYR A 245 -10.10 5.02 -13.60
CA TYR A 245 -10.35 6.44 -13.36
C TYR A 245 -10.71 7.23 -14.62
N GLN A 246 -10.88 6.57 -15.77
CA GLN A 246 -11.28 7.16 -17.06
C GLN A 246 -10.37 8.33 -17.50
N VAL A 247 -9.07 8.21 -17.23
CA VAL A 247 -8.06 9.19 -17.62
C VAL A 247 -7.21 8.68 -18.78
N THR A 248 -6.63 9.60 -19.56
CA THR A 248 -5.71 9.24 -20.64
C THR A 248 -4.28 9.45 -20.12
N PRO A 249 -3.48 8.38 -19.98
CA PRO A 249 -2.09 8.53 -19.56
C PRO A 249 -1.26 9.20 -20.64
N SER A 250 -0.27 10.01 -20.26
CA SER A 250 0.66 10.65 -21.17
C SER A 250 2.03 9.96 -21.10
N TYR A 251 2.65 9.77 -22.26
CA TYR A 251 4.03 9.29 -22.35
C TYR A 251 5.00 10.46 -22.43
N VAL A 252 5.90 10.57 -21.46
CA VAL A 252 6.93 11.62 -21.42
C VAL A 252 8.27 11.00 -21.82
N GLY A 253 8.77 11.34 -23.01
CA GLY A 253 9.99 10.75 -23.57
C GLY A 253 10.83 11.79 -24.30
N GLN A 254 11.60 12.61 -23.58
CA GLN A 254 12.48 13.62 -24.19
C GLN A 254 13.95 13.50 -23.77
N GLY A 255 14.38 12.39 -23.19
CA GLY A 255 15.76 12.19 -22.76
C GLY A 255 16.74 11.99 -23.94
N LYS A 256 18.02 12.36 -23.73
CA LYS A 256 19.10 12.06 -24.68
C LYS A 256 19.37 10.56 -24.69
N GLU A 257 19.68 10.03 -25.89
CA GLU A 257 20.05 8.63 -26.03
C GLU A 257 21.45 8.39 -25.42
N ASP A 258 21.53 7.55 -24.42
CA ASP A 258 22.76 7.10 -23.79
C ASP A 258 23.03 5.60 -24.02
N ALA A 259 24.15 5.10 -23.50
CA ALA A 259 24.52 3.69 -23.65
C ALA A 259 23.49 2.74 -22.99
N PHE A 260 22.87 3.18 -21.87
CA PHE A 260 21.89 2.39 -21.13
C PHE A 260 20.56 2.30 -21.89
N SER A 261 20.09 3.37 -22.49
CA SER A 261 18.89 3.37 -23.31
C SER A 261 19.05 2.54 -24.61
N ARG A 262 20.27 2.49 -25.17
CA ARG A 262 20.56 1.58 -26.29
C ARG A 262 20.53 0.12 -25.86
N MET A 263 21.10 -0.21 -24.70
CA MET A 263 21.08 -1.57 -24.16
C MET A 263 19.65 -2.04 -23.89
N THR A 264 18.80 -1.16 -23.33
CA THR A 264 17.38 -1.45 -23.08
C THR A 264 16.63 -1.74 -24.38
N ARG A 265 16.89 -0.99 -25.48
CA ARG A 265 16.29 -1.29 -26.79
C ARG A 265 16.69 -2.66 -27.33
N ILE A 266 17.93 -3.09 -27.10
CA ILE A 266 18.40 -4.42 -27.52
C ILE A 266 17.65 -5.52 -26.74
N LEU A 267 17.42 -5.30 -25.44
CA LEU A 267 16.69 -6.25 -24.59
C LEU A 267 15.19 -6.28 -24.91
N GLU A 268 14.62 -5.22 -25.48
CA GLU A 268 13.22 -5.16 -25.90
C GLU A 268 12.99 -5.62 -27.36
N ALA A 269 14.05 -5.83 -28.13
CA ALA A 269 13.96 -6.23 -29.55
C ALA A 269 13.61 -7.70 -29.69
#